data_0af6555ea6237f820b0afbbc81e9f210
#
_entry.id   0af6555ea6237f820b0afbbc81e9f210
#
_cell.length_a   1.000
_cell.length_b   1.000
_cell.length_c   1.000
_cell.angle_alpha   90.00
_cell.angle_beta   90.00
_cell.angle_gamma   90.00
#
_symmetry.space_group_name_H-M   'P 1'
#
loop_
_entity.id
_entity.type
_entity.pdbx_description
1 polymer ?
#
loop_
_entity_poly.entity_id
_entity_poly.type
_entity_poly.pdbx_seq_one_letter_code
_entity_poly.pdbx_strand_id
1 'polypeptide(L)'
;MTAARERLEAAGYEVLVFHATGSGGRAMEGLINDGWFAGVLDVTTTEWADEVVGGVLTAGPDRLSAAGRKGVPQVVSVGALDMVNFGAPDSMPAAFRERKIYRHNPSVTLMRTTPDECREIGRRIATQINNATGPVAVLLPLRGVSMIDREGQPFHDAEADAALFGALREHLKPHIRIRELDAHINDPEFAHALADELLALM
;
A
#
# COMPACT_ATOMS: atom_id res chain seq x y z
N MET A 1 0.90 4.23 11.63
CA MET A 1 2.05 5.04 11.13
C MET A 1 2.89 5.60 12.28
N THR A 2 2.34 6.32 13.25
CA THR A 2 3.10 6.91 14.38
C THR A 2 3.96 5.89 15.11
N ALA A 3 3.39 4.74 15.50
CA ALA A 3 4.13 3.70 16.22
C ALA A 3 5.31 3.10 15.40
N ALA A 4 5.16 2.93 14.09
CA ALA A 4 6.27 2.49 13.24
C ALA A 4 7.39 3.53 13.17
N ARG A 5 7.02 4.82 13.01
CA ARG A 5 7.97 5.93 13.02
C ARG A 5 8.75 5.99 14.34
N GLU A 6 8.06 5.99 15.47
CA GLU A 6 8.67 6.03 16.81
C GLU A 6 9.64 4.84 17.01
N ARG A 7 9.30 3.66 16.49
CA ARG A 7 10.15 2.47 16.56
C ARG A 7 11.45 2.63 15.77
N LEU A 8 11.39 3.20 14.56
CA LEU A 8 12.55 3.47 13.71
C LEU A 8 13.41 4.59 14.29
N GLU A 9 12.79 5.67 14.80
CA GLU A 9 13.50 6.78 15.46
C GLU A 9 14.22 6.30 16.74
N ALA A 10 13.60 5.41 17.53
CA ALA A 10 14.24 4.80 18.69
C ALA A 10 15.43 3.90 18.32
N ALA A 11 15.48 3.38 17.11
CA ALA A 11 16.62 2.64 16.56
C ALA A 11 17.72 3.57 15.97
N GLY A 12 17.54 4.89 16.02
CA GLY A 12 18.54 5.89 15.61
C GLY A 12 18.40 6.39 14.18
N TYR A 13 17.29 6.09 13.49
CA TYR A 13 17.04 6.56 12.12
C TYR A 13 16.22 7.85 12.11
N GLU A 14 16.55 8.75 11.19
CA GLU A 14 15.67 9.85 10.82
C GLU A 14 14.58 9.33 9.87
N VAL A 15 13.31 9.67 10.14
CA VAL A 15 12.17 9.17 9.37
C VAL A 15 11.48 10.30 8.61
N LEU A 16 11.53 10.25 7.28
CA LEU A 16 10.77 11.11 6.40
C LEU A 16 9.44 10.44 6.02
N VAL A 17 8.34 11.19 6.16
CA VAL A 17 7.00 10.67 5.88
C VAL A 17 6.44 11.30 4.61
N PHE A 18 5.98 10.47 3.68
CA PHE A 18 5.31 10.86 2.45
C PHE A 18 3.86 10.39 2.48
N HIS A 19 2.94 11.24 2.02
CA HIS A 19 1.55 10.84 1.84
C HIS A 19 1.34 10.16 0.49
N ALA A 20 0.65 9.01 0.47
CA ALA A 20 0.33 8.27 -0.75
C ALA A 20 -0.80 8.97 -1.54
N THR A 21 -0.45 10.08 -2.19
CA THR A 21 -1.37 10.96 -2.93
C THR A 21 -0.95 11.15 -4.39
N GLY A 22 -0.23 10.21 -4.97
CA GLY A 22 0.36 10.28 -6.31
C GLY A 22 1.61 11.16 -6.33
N SER A 23 1.49 12.43 -6.01
CA SER A 23 2.65 13.34 -5.92
C SER A 23 3.64 12.95 -4.82
N GLY A 24 3.13 12.53 -3.66
CA GLY A 24 3.97 12.08 -2.55
C GLY A 24 4.72 10.80 -2.87
N GLY A 25 4.05 9.80 -3.50
CA GLY A 25 4.72 8.59 -3.96
C GLY A 25 5.79 8.87 -5.01
N ARG A 26 5.51 9.73 -6.00
CA ARG A 26 6.52 10.14 -6.98
C ARG A 26 7.71 10.87 -6.34
N ALA A 27 7.47 11.75 -5.39
CA ALA A 27 8.55 12.44 -4.66
C ALA A 27 9.43 11.46 -3.89
N MET A 28 8.82 10.50 -3.20
CA MET A 28 9.54 9.44 -2.49
C MET A 28 10.38 8.59 -3.43
N GLU A 29 9.81 8.11 -4.55
CA GLU A 29 10.54 7.33 -5.56
C GLU A 29 11.73 8.12 -6.15
N GLY A 30 11.56 9.44 -6.35
CA GLY A 30 12.65 10.33 -6.79
C GLY A 30 13.81 10.37 -5.80
N LEU A 31 13.52 10.61 -4.53
CA LEU A 31 14.54 10.66 -3.47
C LEU A 31 15.21 9.29 -3.24
N ILE A 32 14.48 8.19 -3.40
CA ILE A 32 15.08 6.84 -3.36
C ILE A 32 16.09 6.69 -4.52
N ASN A 33 15.72 7.09 -5.74
CA ASN A 33 16.62 7.06 -6.90
C ASN A 33 17.88 7.91 -6.70
N ASP A 34 17.78 9.02 -5.97
CA ASP A 34 18.88 9.90 -5.62
C ASP A 34 19.76 9.35 -4.48
N GLY A 35 19.34 8.24 -3.85
CA GLY A 35 20.14 7.56 -2.82
C GLY A 35 20.03 8.13 -1.41
N TRP A 36 18.93 8.81 -1.09
CA TRP A 36 18.73 9.46 0.21
C TRP A 36 18.37 8.52 1.35
N PHE A 37 17.92 7.27 1.07
CA PHE A 37 17.35 6.39 2.08
C PHE A 37 18.17 5.11 2.28
N ALA A 38 18.34 4.74 3.56
CA ALA A 38 18.93 3.48 3.98
C ALA A 38 17.90 2.33 3.95
N GLY A 39 16.61 2.64 4.05
CA GLY A 39 15.52 1.67 3.98
C GLY A 39 14.20 2.36 3.66
N VAL A 40 13.22 1.61 3.16
CA VAL A 40 11.91 2.11 2.73
C VAL A 40 10.78 1.28 3.35
N LEU A 41 9.78 1.97 3.90
CA LEU A 41 8.58 1.37 4.46
C LEU A 41 7.34 1.90 3.73
N ASP A 42 6.82 1.12 2.79
CA ASP A 42 5.62 1.41 2.02
C ASP A 42 4.38 0.81 2.70
N VAL A 43 3.81 1.52 3.68
CA VAL A 43 2.63 1.03 4.43
C VAL A 43 1.35 1.22 3.63
N THR A 44 1.18 2.41 3.04
CA THR A 44 -0.01 2.79 2.25
C THR A 44 0.36 2.82 0.78
N THR A 45 -0.29 1.99 0.01
CA THR A 45 -0.01 1.79 -1.42
C THR A 45 -1.24 2.03 -2.29
N THR A 46 -2.22 2.81 -1.78
CA THR A 46 -3.50 3.16 -2.45
C THR A 46 -3.31 3.68 -3.87
N GLU A 47 -2.16 4.28 -4.17
CA GLU A 47 -1.79 4.76 -5.51
C GLU A 47 -1.86 3.67 -6.58
N TRP A 48 -1.67 2.40 -6.19
CA TRP A 48 -1.84 1.26 -7.09
C TRP A 48 -3.30 0.95 -7.42
N ALA A 49 -4.25 1.18 -6.48
CA ALA A 49 -5.67 1.07 -6.79
C ALA A 49 -6.07 2.13 -7.83
N ASP A 50 -5.58 3.35 -7.66
CA ASP A 50 -5.81 4.44 -8.59
C ASP A 50 -5.17 4.19 -9.97
N GLU A 51 -3.96 3.64 -10.01
CA GLU A 51 -3.26 3.29 -11.26
C GLU A 51 -3.98 2.19 -12.05
N VAL A 52 -4.54 1.20 -11.37
CA VAL A 52 -5.22 0.06 -12.01
C VAL A 52 -6.62 0.43 -12.49
N VAL A 53 -7.36 1.20 -11.68
CA VAL A 53 -8.80 1.45 -11.91
C VAL A 53 -9.05 2.80 -12.58
N GLY A 54 -8.12 3.75 -12.44
CA GLY A 54 -8.22 5.08 -13.04
C GLY A 54 -8.66 6.15 -12.05
N GLY A 55 -8.23 6.06 -10.79
CA GLY A 55 -8.39 7.11 -9.79
C GLY A 55 -7.44 8.29 -10.01
N VAL A 56 -7.58 9.31 -9.18
CA VAL A 56 -6.88 10.60 -9.37
C VAL A 56 -5.55 10.71 -8.60
N LEU A 57 -5.23 9.75 -7.75
CA LEU A 57 -4.01 9.76 -6.92
C LEU A 57 -2.94 8.77 -7.41
N THR A 58 -2.92 8.40 -8.68
CA THR A 58 -1.87 7.53 -9.22
C THR A 58 -0.48 8.14 -9.08
N ALA A 59 0.49 7.34 -8.67
CA ALA A 59 1.92 7.68 -8.72
C ALA A 59 2.60 7.17 -10.00
N GLY A 60 1.86 6.51 -10.88
CA GLY A 60 2.34 5.90 -12.11
C GLY A 60 2.75 4.43 -11.96
N PRO A 61 3.03 3.77 -13.10
CA PRO A 61 3.29 2.34 -13.15
C PRO A 61 4.63 1.92 -12.52
N ASP A 62 5.52 2.86 -12.23
CA ASP A 62 6.82 2.60 -11.62
C ASP A 62 6.82 2.67 -10.08
N ARG A 63 5.67 2.93 -9.46
CA ARG A 63 5.53 2.95 -7.98
C ARG A 63 5.99 1.63 -7.37
N LEU A 64 6.74 1.66 -6.26
CA LEU A 64 7.41 0.54 -5.58
C LEU A 64 8.66 -0.01 -6.29
N SER A 65 9.16 0.65 -7.33
CA SER A 65 10.28 0.11 -8.09
C SER A 65 11.65 0.70 -7.74
N ALA A 66 11.71 1.94 -7.24
CA ALA A 66 12.98 2.62 -7.01
C ALA A 66 13.85 1.93 -5.97
N ALA A 67 13.29 1.53 -4.83
CA ALA A 67 14.01 0.81 -3.78
C ALA A 67 14.63 -0.49 -4.32
N GLY A 68 13.82 -1.28 -5.04
CA GLY A 68 14.27 -2.51 -5.68
C GLY A 68 15.40 -2.29 -6.67
N ARG A 69 15.31 -1.29 -7.56
CA ARG A 69 16.38 -0.96 -8.51
C ARG A 69 17.67 -0.51 -7.84
N LYS A 70 17.58 0.17 -6.71
CA LYS A 70 18.73 0.68 -5.95
C LYS A 70 19.30 -0.31 -4.95
N GLY A 71 18.67 -1.46 -4.77
CA GLY A 71 19.09 -2.44 -3.78
C GLY A 71 18.82 -2.00 -2.34
N VAL A 72 17.95 -1.00 -2.13
CA VAL A 72 17.58 -0.49 -0.80
C VAL A 72 16.59 -1.46 -0.15
N PRO A 73 16.81 -1.87 1.12
CA PRO A 73 15.85 -2.66 1.87
C PRO A 73 14.45 -2.07 1.85
N GLN A 74 13.44 -2.87 1.54
CA GLN A 74 12.06 -2.42 1.40
C GLN A 74 11.07 -3.34 2.10
N VAL A 75 10.19 -2.76 2.90
CA VAL A 75 9.01 -3.45 3.44
C VAL A 75 7.76 -2.84 2.82
N VAL A 76 6.90 -3.68 2.26
CA VAL A 76 5.67 -3.26 1.57
C VAL A 76 4.45 -3.81 2.29
N SER A 77 3.42 -3.00 2.42
CA SER A 77 2.09 -3.42 2.85
C SER A 77 1.02 -2.89 1.89
N VAL A 78 -0.22 -3.25 2.15
CA VAL A 78 -1.38 -3.11 1.26
C VAL A 78 -2.36 -2.04 1.71
N GLY A 79 -1.87 -1.05 2.45
CA GLY A 79 -2.73 -0.03 3.06
C GLY A 79 -3.55 0.75 2.03
N ALA A 80 -4.85 0.83 2.31
CA ALA A 80 -5.84 1.55 1.52
C ALA A 80 -5.95 1.10 0.05
N LEU A 81 -5.68 -0.18 -0.24
CA LEU A 81 -5.96 -0.79 -1.54
C LEU A 81 -7.44 -1.21 -1.71
N ASP A 82 -8.22 -1.09 -0.65
CA ASP A 82 -9.67 -1.22 -0.66
C ASP A 82 -10.38 -0.06 -1.36
N MET A 83 -9.66 1.02 -1.70
CA MET A 83 -10.27 2.24 -2.23
C MET A 83 -9.56 2.81 -3.45
N VAL A 84 -10.38 3.36 -4.37
CA VAL A 84 -9.95 4.21 -5.48
C VAL A 84 -10.38 5.64 -5.17
N ASN A 85 -9.51 6.60 -5.38
CA ASN A 85 -9.73 8.00 -5.01
C ASN A 85 -10.24 8.82 -6.20
N PHE A 86 -11.31 9.58 -5.97
CA PHE A 86 -11.87 10.54 -6.93
C PHE A 86 -12.06 11.91 -6.26
N GLY A 87 -12.28 12.92 -7.06
CA GLY A 87 -12.62 14.27 -6.61
C GLY A 87 -14.01 14.38 -5.99
N ALA A 88 -14.63 15.55 -6.08
CA ALA A 88 -16.00 15.74 -5.62
C ALA A 88 -16.97 14.75 -6.27
N PRO A 89 -18.08 14.36 -5.61
CA PRO A 89 -18.99 13.33 -6.13
C PRO A 89 -19.47 13.56 -7.56
N ASP A 90 -19.68 14.82 -7.95
CA ASP A 90 -20.14 15.18 -9.29
C ASP A 90 -19.06 15.00 -10.37
N SER A 91 -17.80 14.91 -9.99
CA SER A 91 -16.66 14.66 -10.90
C SER A 91 -16.41 13.19 -11.17
N MET A 92 -17.15 12.32 -10.52
CA MET A 92 -16.97 10.86 -10.65
C MET A 92 -17.40 10.38 -12.03
N PRO A 93 -16.59 9.53 -12.71
CA PRO A 93 -16.96 8.96 -14.01
C PRO A 93 -18.30 8.22 -13.96
N ALA A 94 -19.12 8.40 -15.00
CA ALA A 94 -20.47 7.81 -15.06
C ALA A 94 -20.45 6.28 -14.92
N ALA A 95 -19.41 5.62 -15.40
CA ALA A 95 -19.21 4.17 -15.31
C ALA A 95 -19.14 3.64 -13.87
N PHE A 96 -18.82 4.48 -12.91
CA PHE A 96 -18.64 4.09 -11.50
C PHE A 96 -19.77 4.49 -10.56
N ARG A 97 -20.83 5.12 -11.07
CA ARG A 97 -21.93 5.65 -10.23
C ARG A 97 -22.70 4.59 -9.45
N GLU A 98 -22.76 3.37 -9.99
CA GLU A 98 -23.45 2.22 -9.36
C GLU A 98 -22.54 1.42 -8.41
N ARG A 99 -21.29 1.84 -8.27
CA ARG A 99 -20.31 1.19 -7.40
C ARG A 99 -20.51 1.57 -5.93
N LYS A 100 -19.96 0.79 -5.02
CA LYS A 100 -19.93 1.08 -3.58
C LYS A 100 -19.04 2.30 -3.31
N ILE A 101 -19.65 3.39 -2.89
CA ILE A 101 -19.02 4.70 -2.75
C ILE A 101 -19.09 5.15 -1.30
N TYR A 102 -18.02 5.79 -0.83
CA TYR A 102 -17.94 6.49 0.44
C TYR A 102 -17.51 7.94 0.23
N ARG A 103 -18.36 8.87 0.69
CA ARG A 103 -18.05 10.30 0.65
C ARG A 103 -17.16 10.65 1.84
N HIS A 104 -15.87 10.76 1.59
CA HIS A 104 -14.90 11.06 2.63
C HIS A 104 -15.00 12.51 3.12
N ASN A 105 -15.14 13.44 2.19
CA ASN A 105 -15.39 14.87 2.44
C ASN A 105 -16.00 15.52 1.18
N PRO A 106 -16.32 16.83 1.19
CA PRO A 106 -16.92 17.49 0.02
C PRO A 106 -16.10 17.38 -1.27
N SER A 107 -14.79 17.22 -1.18
CA SER A 107 -13.86 17.23 -2.33
C SER A 107 -13.28 15.85 -2.65
N VAL A 108 -13.55 14.82 -1.83
CA VAL A 108 -12.98 13.48 -1.98
C VAL A 108 -14.06 12.42 -1.86
N THR A 109 -14.14 11.60 -2.90
CA THR A 109 -15.01 10.44 -2.98
C THR A 109 -14.14 9.20 -3.13
N LEU A 110 -14.43 8.18 -2.33
CA LEU A 110 -13.74 6.88 -2.37
C LEU A 110 -14.69 5.85 -2.97
N MET A 111 -14.15 4.96 -3.80
CA MET A 111 -14.89 3.85 -4.40
C MET A 111 -14.22 2.54 -3.99
N ARG A 112 -15.00 1.58 -3.48
CA ARG A 112 -14.48 0.24 -3.12
C ARG A 112 -13.95 -0.49 -4.35
N THR A 113 -12.75 -1.03 -4.26
CA THR A 113 -12.19 -1.96 -5.26
C THR A 113 -12.95 -3.29 -5.25
N THR A 114 -13.14 -3.89 -6.42
CA THR A 114 -13.76 -5.21 -6.57
C THR A 114 -12.73 -6.33 -6.35
N PRO A 115 -13.18 -7.60 -6.15
CA PRO A 115 -12.27 -8.74 -6.11
C PRO A 115 -11.35 -8.85 -7.34
N ASP A 116 -11.87 -8.57 -8.54
CA ASP A 116 -11.06 -8.63 -9.77
C ASP A 116 -10.02 -7.50 -9.85
N GLU A 117 -10.39 -6.28 -9.44
CA GLU A 117 -9.46 -5.16 -9.32
C GLU A 117 -8.39 -5.44 -8.26
N CYS A 118 -8.78 -5.98 -7.10
CA CYS A 118 -7.87 -6.39 -6.03
C CYS A 118 -6.86 -7.46 -6.50
N ARG A 119 -7.31 -8.42 -7.29
CA ARG A 119 -6.43 -9.45 -7.89
C ARG A 119 -5.43 -8.82 -8.84
N GLU A 120 -5.86 -7.92 -9.72
CA GLU A 120 -4.96 -7.23 -10.64
C GLU A 120 -3.98 -6.30 -9.92
N ILE A 121 -4.42 -5.58 -8.88
CA ILE A 121 -3.55 -4.74 -8.04
C ILE A 121 -2.47 -5.61 -7.39
N GLY A 122 -2.84 -6.73 -6.76
CA GLY A 122 -1.89 -7.65 -6.13
C GLY A 122 -0.87 -8.20 -7.13
N ARG A 123 -1.32 -8.59 -8.33
CA ARG A 123 -0.44 -9.05 -9.40
C ARG A 123 0.56 -7.98 -9.85
N ARG A 124 0.14 -6.73 -10.00
CA ARG A 124 1.02 -5.62 -10.41
C ARG A 124 2.03 -5.28 -9.32
N ILE A 125 1.61 -5.19 -8.07
CA ILE A 125 2.52 -4.98 -6.94
C ILE A 125 3.57 -6.10 -6.90
N ALA A 126 3.17 -7.36 -6.98
CA ALA A 126 4.10 -8.49 -7.01
C ALA A 126 5.09 -8.38 -8.19
N THR A 127 4.62 -7.98 -9.37
CA THR A 127 5.47 -7.79 -10.55
C THR A 127 6.56 -6.75 -10.29
N GLN A 128 6.21 -5.62 -9.65
CA GLN A 128 7.17 -4.55 -9.34
C GLN A 128 8.24 -5.03 -8.35
N ILE A 129 7.82 -5.56 -7.22
CA ILE A 129 8.75 -5.95 -6.15
C ILE A 129 9.54 -7.22 -6.48
N ASN A 130 9.06 -8.08 -7.38
CA ASN A 130 9.80 -9.23 -7.91
C ASN A 130 11.09 -8.85 -8.67
N ASN A 131 11.21 -7.61 -9.11
CA ASN A 131 12.38 -7.09 -9.82
C ASN A 131 13.40 -6.45 -8.87
N ALA A 132 13.15 -6.49 -7.55
CA ALA A 132 14.06 -5.93 -6.57
C ALA A 132 15.40 -6.68 -6.55
N THR A 133 16.48 -5.92 -6.46
CA THR A 133 17.86 -6.43 -6.31
C THR A 133 18.32 -6.43 -4.85
N GLY A 134 17.60 -5.70 -3.98
CA GLY A 134 17.80 -5.67 -2.54
C GLY A 134 16.80 -6.54 -1.78
N PRO A 135 16.92 -6.61 -0.45
CA PRO A 135 16.01 -7.39 0.37
C PRO A 135 14.61 -6.75 0.41
N VAL A 136 13.57 -7.58 0.22
CA VAL A 136 12.16 -7.15 0.25
C VAL A 136 11.35 -8.10 1.12
N ALA A 137 10.43 -7.54 1.90
CA ALA A 137 9.39 -8.28 2.60
C ALA A 137 8.02 -7.63 2.39
N VAL A 138 6.97 -8.46 2.41
CA VAL A 138 5.57 -8.02 2.33
C VAL A 138 4.85 -8.41 3.62
N LEU A 139 4.17 -7.45 4.25
CA LEU A 139 3.35 -7.69 5.44
C LEU A 139 1.87 -7.45 5.12
N LEU A 140 1.03 -8.44 5.44
CA LEU A 140 -0.40 -8.43 5.17
C LEU A 140 -1.20 -8.36 6.49
N PRO A 141 -2.04 -7.32 6.67
CA PRO A 141 -2.94 -7.20 7.81
C PRO A 141 -4.24 -7.96 7.53
N LEU A 142 -4.49 -9.07 8.22
CA LEU A 142 -5.64 -9.95 7.91
C LEU A 142 -6.99 -9.41 8.42
N ARG A 143 -7.01 -8.30 9.19
CA ARG A 143 -8.24 -7.71 9.76
C ARG A 143 -8.65 -6.38 9.13
N GLY A 144 -8.20 -6.11 7.91
CA GLY A 144 -8.56 -4.94 7.14
C GLY A 144 -7.40 -4.04 6.80
N VAL A 145 -7.45 -3.48 5.60
CA VAL A 145 -6.37 -2.69 4.99
C VAL A 145 -6.57 -1.18 5.13
N SER A 146 -7.74 -0.73 5.62
CA SER A 146 -8.04 0.67 5.94
C SER A 146 -9.06 0.81 7.07
N MET A 147 -9.23 2.03 7.60
CA MET A 147 -10.24 2.29 8.64
C MET A 147 -11.66 1.95 8.22
N ILE A 148 -11.99 2.11 6.94
CA ILE A 148 -13.34 1.84 6.41
C ILE A 148 -13.50 0.43 5.85
N ASP A 149 -12.44 -0.38 5.84
CA ASP A 149 -12.44 -1.80 5.45
C ASP A 149 -12.51 -2.75 6.67
N ARG A 150 -12.40 -2.25 7.87
CA ARG A 150 -12.55 -3.03 9.09
C ARG A 150 -13.94 -3.69 9.15
N GLU A 151 -14.05 -4.86 9.79
CA GLU A 151 -15.34 -5.54 10.00
C GLU A 151 -16.41 -4.58 10.55
N GLY A 152 -17.59 -4.58 9.90
CA GLY A 152 -18.69 -3.66 10.21
C GLY A 152 -18.55 -2.26 9.60
N GLN A 153 -17.48 -1.94 8.90
CA GLN A 153 -17.29 -0.67 8.21
C GLN A 153 -17.78 -0.70 6.74
N PRO A 154 -18.00 0.47 6.12
CA PRO A 154 -18.63 0.55 4.81
C PRO A 154 -17.92 -0.23 3.69
N PHE A 155 -16.59 -0.31 3.71
CA PHE A 155 -15.82 -0.97 2.66
C PHE A 155 -15.39 -2.40 2.99
N HIS A 156 -15.78 -2.90 4.17
CA HIS A 156 -15.49 -4.30 4.51
C HIS A 156 -15.98 -5.26 3.43
N ASP A 157 -15.06 -6.04 2.88
CA ASP A 157 -15.29 -7.02 1.83
C ASP A 157 -14.19 -8.10 1.88
N ALA A 158 -14.49 -9.18 2.61
CA ALA A 158 -13.54 -10.26 2.82
C ALA A 158 -13.15 -11.00 1.53
N GLU A 159 -14.02 -11.01 0.51
CA GLU A 159 -13.72 -11.63 -0.78
C GLU A 159 -12.69 -10.80 -1.56
N ALA A 160 -12.86 -9.48 -1.57
CA ALA A 160 -11.92 -8.58 -2.24
C ALA A 160 -10.55 -8.59 -1.56
N ASP A 161 -10.50 -8.61 -0.22
CA ASP A 161 -9.25 -8.70 0.53
C ASP A 161 -8.55 -10.05 0.30
N ALA A 162 -9.32 -11.15 0.31
CA ALA A 162 -8.78 -12.47 0.00
C ALA A 162 -8.23 -12.55 -1.43
N ALA A 163 -8.86 -11.88 -2.40
CA ALA A 163 -8.38 -11.80 -3.78
C ALA A 163 -7.06 -11.03 -3.88
N LEU A 164 -6.92 -9.91 -3.16
CA LEU A 164 -5.67 -9.15 -3.07
C LEU A 164 -4.52 -9.97 -2.48
N PHE A 165 -4.76 -10.56 -1.30
CA PHE A 165 -3.75 -11.36 -0.61
C PHE A 165 -3.40 -12.63 -1.37
N GLY A 166 -4.41 -13.27 -1.99
CA GLY A 166 -4.23 -14.45 -2.84
C GLY A 166 -3.32 -14.14 -4.03
N ALA A 167 -3.56 -13.03 -4.73
CA ALA A 167 -2.73 -12.62 -5.86
C ALA A 167 -1.27 -12.32 -5.46
N LEU A 168 -1.05 -11.70 -4.29
CA LEU A 168 0.31 -11.50 -3.79
C LEU A 168 1.00 -12.83 -3.48
N ARG A 169 0.33 -13.77 -2.81
CA ARG A 169 0.90 -15.11 -2.52
C ARG A 169 1.24 -15.88 -3.79
N GLU A 170 0.38 -15.80 -4.81
CA GLU A 170 0.54 -16.51 -6.08
C GLU A 170 1.68 -15.96 -6.94
N HIS A 171 1.82 -14.63 -6.98
CA HIS A 171 2.70 -13.99 -7.95
C HIS A 171 4.04 -13.51 -7.37
N LEU A 172 4.20 -13.46 -6.04
CA LEU A 172 5.49 -13.17 -5.43
C LEU A 172 6.47 -14.33 -5.60
N LYS A 173 7.73 -14.01 -5.94
CA LYS A 173 8.80 -15.00 -6.04
C LYS A 173 9.12 -15.61 -4.67
N PRO A 174 9.54 -16.89 -4.60
CA PRO A 174 9.74 -17.60 -3.33
C PRO A 174 10.78 -16.98 -2.37
N HIS A 175 11.69 -16.15 -2.87
CA HIS A 175 12.70 -15.49 -2.04
C HIS A 175 12.16 -14.22 -1.36
N ILE A 176 10.99 -13.70 -1.78
CA ILE A 176 10.35 -12.56 -1.14
C ILE A 176 9.49 -13.08 0.01
N ARG A 177 9.85 -12.66 1.22
CA ARG A 177 9.15 -13.08 2.42
C ARG A 177 7.77 -12.43 2.49
N ILE A 178 6.73 -13.25 2.66
CA ILE A 178 5.39 -12.79 3.04
C ILE A 178 5.19 -13.11 4.52
N ARG A 179 4.73 -12.12 5.29
CA ARG A 179 4.34 -12.28 6.68
C ARG A 179 2.92 -11.80 6.87
N GLU A 180 2.07 -12.66 7.40
CA GLU A 180 0.67 -12.39 7.66
C GLU A 180 0.45 -12.20 9.15
N LEU A 181 -0.29 -11.15 9.52
CA LEU A 181 -0.61 -10.87 10.91
C LEU A 181 -2.13 -10.81 11.09
N ASP A 182 -2.63 -11.48 12.11
CA ASP A 182 -4.03 -11.41 12.55
C ASP A 182 -4.28 -10.07 13.27
N ALA A 183 -4.07 -8.98 12.54
CA ALA A 183 -4.15 -7.60 12.99
C ALA A 183 -4.74 -6.71 11.91
N HIS A 184 -5.29 -5.57 12.30
CA HIS A 184 -5.70 -4.52 11.37
C HIS A 184 -4.49 -3.62 11.05
N ILE A 185 -4.46 -3.01 9.87
CA ILE A 185 -3.33 -2.18 9.41
C ILE A 185 -2.99 -1.02 10.36
N ASN A 186 -3.97 -0.52 11.10
CA ASN A 186 -3.79 0.57 12.06
C ASN A 186 -3.49 0.09 13.49
N ASP A 187 -3.43 -1.20 13.74
CA ASP A 187 -3.09 -1.71 15.06
C ASP A 187 -1.60 -1.45 15.38
N PRO A 188 -1.26 -1.04 16.61
CA PRO A 188 0.14 -0.79 16.97
C PRO A 188 1.05 -2.01 16.77
N GLU A 189 0.52 -3.20 16.98
CA GLU A 189 1.23 -4.47 16.75
C GLU A 189 1.66 -4.60 15.28
N PHE A 190 0.77 -4.28 14.33
CA PHE A 190 1.09 -4.31 12.91
C PHE A 190 2.15 -3.26 12.55
N ALA A 191 2.01 -2.05 13.09
CA ALA A 191 2.98 -0.98 12.88
C ALA A 191 4.38 -1.33 13.41
N HIS A 192 4.46 -1.96 14.59
CA HIS A 192 5.73 -2.45 15.15
C HIS A 192 6.33 -3.57 14.28
N ALA A 193 5.50 -4.53 13.83
CA ALA A 193 5.96 -5.62 12.97
C ALA A 193 6.56 -5.10 11.64
N LEU A 194 5.96 -4.05 11.06
CA LEU A 194 6.49 -3.39 9.86
C LEU A 194 7.88 -2.77 10.11
N ALA A 195 8.02 -2.03 11.21
CA ALA A 195 9.29 -1.40 11.57
C ALA A 195 10.38 -2.42 11.91
N ASP A 196 10.04 -3.44 12.69
CA ASP A 196 10.97 -4.50 13.08
C ASP A 196 11.43 -5.32 11.86
N GLU A 197 10.53 -5.58 10.89
CA GLU A 197 10.90 -6.24 9.65
C GLU A 197 11.87 -5.39 8.83
N LEU A 198 11.63 -4.07 8.71
CA LEU A 198 12.56 -3.18 8.00
C LEU A 198 13.93 -3.15 8.68
N LEU A 199 13.98 -3.01 10.00
CA LEU A 199 15.23 -3.04 10.77
C LEU A 199 16.00 -4.37 10.59
N ALA A 200 15.29 -5.48 10.43
CA ALA A 200 15.93 -6.79 10.21
C ALA A 200 16.48 -6.94 8.78
N LEU A 201 16.01 -6.16 7.81
CA LEU A 201 16.50 -6.16 6.43
C LEU A 201 17.67 -5.20 6.21
N MET A 202 17.85 -4.20 7.09
CA MET A 202 18.91 -3.19 7.05
C MET A 202 20.20 -3.68 7.70
#